data_f54b0293904955eb87054b46720522d5
#
_entry.id   f54b0293904955eb87054b46720522d5
#
_cell.length_a   1.000
_cell.length_b   1.000
_cell.length_c   1.000
_cell.angle_alpha   90.00
_cell.angle_beta   90.00
_cell.angle_gamma   90.00
#
_symmetry.space_group_name_H-M   'P 1'
#
loop_
_entity.id
_entity.type
_entity.pdbx_description
1 polymer ?
#
loop_
_entity_poly.entity_id
_entity_poly.type
_entity_poly.pdbx_seq_one_letter_code
_entity_poly.pdbx_strand_id
1 'polypeptide(L)'
;MKDIYELLNDIDIDEKELEEIEASEIEKEKVKRNVKQSIHTKKKMRSWKKGVAAASILVGVSVAMLGIGFPTYAGGLPIVGDIFRFLDNGRTGLYENYKEFSTELNMTRESNGVKVTINDAVFDGRTITITYSIESEKDLGEKPFPFGSPQVMGFDGGGGSSNVTKVGEGKYVGMTTMSGHGSERLDVANVWWDIEAIELDYEGNVIKGNWNFALSLKAMDSKEVKVNKVSENELIKVNIDKMEVTPMSFIVFFNQEESKALRSIWDSADVELEIKDDLGNHYAGEGNGGSSTVAEPHKSSWSATFQKLNENATKLIVTPRIHLRVHTPENHGGVEFINGIEKKIEVPNKEAKKKDFVLDDIVIDLKK
;
A
#
# COMPACT_ATOMS: atom_id res chain seq x y z
N MET A 1 24.41 -10.10 -28.18
CA MET A 1 23.20 -10.56 -27.47
C MET A 1 22.06 -10.29 -28.46
N LYS A 2 21.41 -11.36 -28.95
CA LYS A 2 20.26 -11.19 -29.87
C LYS A 2 19.13 -10.52 -29.10
N ASP A 3 18.44 -9.58 -29.74
CA ASP A 3 17.26 -8.92 -29.19
C ASP A 3 16.16 -9.97 -28.95
N ILE A 4 15.41 -9.83 -27.86
CA ILE A 4 14.32 -10.76 -27.47
C ILE A 4 13.26 -10.85 -28.58
N TYR A 5 13.12 -9.80 -29.39
CA TYR A 5 12.24 -9.76 -30.57
C TYR A 5 12.76 -10.59 -31.75
N GLU A 6 14.09 -10.74 -31.89
CA GLU A 6 14.68 -11.66 -32.88
C GLU A 6 14.49 -13.12 -32.48
N LEU A 7 14.49 -13.42 -31.16
CA LEU A 7 14.22 -14.77 -30.65
C LEU A 7 12.75 -15.19 -30.80
N LEU A 8 11.84 -14.22 -30.74
CA LEU A 8 10.39 -14.47 -30.94
C LEU A 8 10.04 -14.69 -32.41
N ASN A 9 10.80 -14.11 -33.36
CA ASN A 9 10.59 -14.31 -34.78
C ASN A 9 11.13 -15.67 -35.27
N ASP A 10 11.99 -16.35 -34.50
CA ASP A 10 12.52 -17.68 -34.83
C ASP A 10 11.64 -18.85 -34.29
N ILE A 11 10.52 -18.53 -33.62
CA ILE A 11 9.55 -19.55 -33.15
C ILE A 11 8.56 -19.82 -34.29
N ASP A 12 8.73 -20.96 -34.94
CA ASP A 12 7.78 -21.47 -35.93
C ASP A 12 6.53 -21.99 -35.19
N ILE A 13 5.50 -21.13 -35.08
CA ILE A 13 4.21 -21.51 -34.47
C ILE A 13 3.38 -22.12 -35.60
N ASP A 14 3.10 -23.42 -35.49
CA ASP A 14 2.17 -24.09 -36.40
C ASP A 14 0.76 -23.51 -36.16
N GLU A 15 0.29 -22.65 -37.07
CA GLU A 15 -1.04 -22.03 -36.99
C GLU A 15 -2.20 -23.08 -36.92
N LYS A 16 -1.92 -24.36 -37.20
CA LYS A 16 -2.89 -25.43 -37.10
C LYS A 16 -3.07 -25.98 -35.70
N GLU A 17 -2.17 -25.69 -34.78
CA GLU A 17 -2.31 -26.04 -33.36
C GLU A 17 -3.06 -24.98 -32.53
N LEU A 18 -3.31 -23.79 -33.10
CA LEU A 18 -4.16 -22.79 -32.46
C LEU A 18 -5.62 -23.13 -32.79
N GLU A 19 -6.30 -23.84 -31.88
CA GLU A 19 -7.74 -23.94 -31.92
C GLU A 19 -8.34 -22.51 -31.90
N GLU A 20 -9.08 -22.14 -32.93
CA GLU A 20 -9.87 -20.90 -32.94
C GLU A 20 -10.87 -20.95 -31.80
N ILE A 21 -10.56 -20.34 -30.68
CA ILE A 21 -11.51 -20.11 -29.60
C ILE A 21 -12.46 -19.02 -30.11
N GLU A 22 -13.63 -19.44 -30.61
CA GLU A 22 -14.69 -18.50 -30.97
C GLU A 22 -15.12 -17.74 -29.71
N ALA A 23 -14.74 -16.46 -29.65
CA ALA A 23 -15.20 -15.58 -28.59
C ALA A 23 -16.73 -15.50 -28.60
N SER A 24 -17.35 -15.69 -27.47
CA SER A 24 -18.79 -15.60 -27.32
C SER A 24 -19.34 -14.22 -27.74
N GLU A 25 -20.55 -14.12 -28.21
CA GLU A 25 -21.18 -12.84 -28.61
C GLU A 25 -21.18 -11.82 -27.47
N ILE A 26 -21.22 -12.29 -26.21
CA ILE A 26 -21.14 -11.45 -25.01
C ILE A 26 -19.74 -10.84 -24.86
N GLU A 27 -18.68 -11.58 -25.16
CA GLU A 27 -17.29 -11.08 -25.12
C GLU A 27 -17.03 -10.11 -26.25
N LYS A 28 -17.52 -10.37 -27.46
CA LYS A 28 -17.46 -9.48 -28.62
C LYS A 28 -18.19 -8.15 -28.33
N GLU A 29 -19.34 -8.18 -27.69
CA GLU A 29 -20.09 -6.98 -27.30
C GLU A 29 -19.35 -6.20 -26.18
N LYS A 30 -18.74 -6.89 -25.22
CA LYS A 30 -17.97 -6.27 -24.14
C LYS A 30 -16.74 -5.51 -24.66
N VAL A 31 -16.00 -6.13 -25.58
CA VAL A 31 -14.85 -5.49 -26.26
C VAL A 31 -15.32 -4.30 -27.09
N LYS A 32 -16.38 -4.43 -27.87
CA LYS A 32 -16.93 -3.36 -28.69
C LYS A 32 -17.42 -2.17 -27.88
N ARG A 33 -18.01 -2.42 -26.72
CA ARG A 33 -18.43 -1.37 -25.77
C ARG A 33 -17.24 -0.63 -25.17
N ASN A 34 -16.20 -1.35 -24.76
CA ASN A 34 -14.98 -0.77 -24.20
C ASN A 34 -14.21 0.08 -25.22
N VAL A 35 -14.11 -0.40 -26.47
CA VAL A 35 -13.50 0.35 -27.58
C VAL A 35 -14.32 1.60 -27.91
N LYS A 36 -15.64 1.53 -27.95
CA LYS A 36 -16.50 2.71 -28.16
C LYS A 36 -16.35 3.75 -27.05
N GLN A 37 -16.26 3.33 -25.80
CA GLN A 37 -16.02 4.24 -24.68
C GLN A 37 -14.66 4.94 -24.78
N SER A 38 -13.61 4.20 -25.16
CA SER A 38 -12.25 4.76 -25.34
C SER A 38 -12.15 5.77 -26.48
N ILE A 39 -12.94 5.59 -27.54
CA ILE A 39 -12.97 6.50 -28.68
C ILE A 39 -13.76 7.79 -28.38
N HIS A 40 -14.81 7.71 -27.56
CA HIS A 40 -15.58 8.90 -27.18
C HIS A 40 -14.87 9.81 -26.21
N THR A 41 -14.00 9.28 -25.34
CA THR A 41 -13.18 10.08 -24.42
C THR A 41 -12.11 10.91 -25.14
N LYS A 42 -11.54 10.42 -26.25
CA LYS A 42 -10.52 11.17 -27.02
C LYS A 42 -11.06 12.36 -27.84
N LYS A 43 -12.36 12.39 -28.17
CA LYS A 43 -12.95 13.48 -28.97
C LYS A 43 -13.42 14.70 -28.16
N LYS A 44 -13.53 14.61 -26.83
CA LYS A 44 -14.05 15.68 -25.97
C LYS A 44 -13.00 16.61 -25.34
N MET A 45 -11.70 16.35 -25.56
CA MET A 45 -10.61 17.15 -24.95
C MET A 45 -10.09 18.31 -25.81
N ARG A 46 -10.73 18.73 -26.89
CA ARG A 46 -10.18 19.79 -27.78
C ARG A 46 -10.97 21.09 -27.85
N SER A 47 -11.90 21.36 -26.99
CA SER A 47 -12.48 22.70 -26.94
C SER A 47 -13.12 23.02 -25.59
N TRP A 48 -12.33 23.49 -24.63
CA TRP A 48 -12.83 24.45 -23.62
C TRP A 48 -11.65 25.08 -22.89
N LYS A 49 -11.10 26.10 -23.55
CA LYS A 49 -10.37 27.15 -22.84
C LYS A 49 -11.32 28.34 -22.74
N LYS A 50 -11.74 28.64 -21.52
CA LYS A 50 -12.13 29.93 -20.89
C LYS A 50 -13.37 29.78 -20.03
N GLY A 51 -13.22 30.12 -18.75
CA GLY A 51 -14.37 30.39 -17.86
C GLY A 51 -14.22 29.83 -16.45
N VAL A 52 -13.56 30.61 -15.61
CA VAL A 52 -13.91 30.92 -14.19
C VAL A 52 -14.42 29.79 -13.28
N ALA A 53 -13.62 29.59 -12.25
CA ALA A 53 -13.92 29.15 -10.90
C ALA A 53 -15.41 28.91 -10.54
N ALA A 54 -15.71 27.66 -10.21
CA ALA A 54 -16.65 27.30 -9.17
C ALA A 54 -16.26 25.92 -8.68
N ALA A 55 -15.82 25.83 -7.44
CA ALA A 55 -15.62 24.59 -6.74
C ALA A 55 -16.94 23.85 -6.67
N SER A 56 -17.09 22.83 -7.49
CA SER A 56 -18.18 21.88 -7.38
C SER A 56 -17.58 20.59 -6.88
N ILE A 57 -17.75 20.33 -5.60
CA ILE A 57 -17.63 19.03 -4.98
C ILE A 57 -18.68 18.14 -5.65
N LEU A 58 -18.30 17.43 -6.69
CA LEU A 58 -19.08 16.31 -7.19
C LEU A 58 -18.69 15.07 -6.39
N VAL A 59 -19.27 14.98 -5.20
CA VAL A 59 -19.49 13.69 -4.58
C VAL A 59 -20.41 12.93 -5.53
N GLY A 60 -19.84 12.04 -6.32
CA GLY A 60 -20.58 11.11 -7.15
C GLY A 60 -21.28 10.10 -6.27
N VAL A 61 -22.39 10.50 -5.67
CA VAL A 61 -23.35 9.56 -5.09
C VAL A 61 -24.02 8.85 -6.26
N SER A 62 -23.45 7.75 -6.71
CA SER A 62 -24.20 6.76 -7.49
C SER A 62 -25.05 5.96 -6.51
N VAL A 63 -26.17 6.56 -6.12
CA VAL A 63 -27.27 5.84 -5.49
C VAL A 63 -27.84 4.89 -6.54
N ALA A 64 -27.38 3.65 -6.55
CA ALA A 64 -28.16 2.56 -7.16
C ALA A 64 -29.34 2.31 -6.20
N MET A 65 -30.46 2.97 -6.47
CA MET A 65 -31.75 2.59 -5.90
C MET A 65 -32.12 1.19 -6.37
N LEU A 66 -31.93 0.21 -5.52
CA LEU A 66 -32.81 -0.92 -5.46
C LEU A 66 -33.38 -0.91 -4.03
N GLY A 67 -34.59 -0.35 -3.94
CA GLY A 67 -35.38 -0.33 -2.73
C GLY A 67 -35.74 -1.74 -2.31
N ILE A 68 -35.13 -2.19 -1.25
CA ILE A 68 -35.72 -3.13 -0.30
C ILE A 68 -35.37 -2.54 1.05
N GLY A 69 -36.42 -2.15 1.80
CA GLY A 69 -36.26 -1.52 3.10
C GLY A 69 -35.61 -2.48 4.07
N PHE A 70 -34.40 -2.12 4.45
CA PHE A 70 -33.77 -2.67 5.64
C PHE A 70 -33.83 -1.58 6.73
N PRO A 71 -34.25 -1.92 7.94
CA PRO A 71 -34.15 -0.99 9.05
C PRO A 71 -32.68 -0.65 9.21
N THR A 72 -32.39 0.64 9.20
CA THR A 72 -31.11 1.20 9.58
C THR A 72 -30.80 0.79 11.03
N TYR A 73 -30.20 -0.37 11.20
CA TYR A 73 -29.49 -0.68 12.43
C TYR A 73 -28.14 0.06 12.40
N ALA A 74 -28.20 1.38 12.49
CA ALA A 74 -27.09 2.20 12.96
C ALA A 74 -26.86 1.97 14.45
N GLY A 75 -27.01 0.72 14.88
CA GLY A 75 -26.97 0.30 16.27
C GLY A 75 -25.82 -0.64 16.51
N GLY A 76 -24.64 -0.11 16.80
CA GLY A 76 -23.77 -0.79 17.69
C GLY A 76 -22.53 -1.50 17.16
N LEU A 77 -21.74 -0.89 16.27
CA LEU A 77 -20.31 -1.12 16.39
C LEU A 77 -19.88 -0.41 17.69
N PRO A 78 -19.24 -1.10 18.66
CA PRO A 78 -18.77 -0.44 19.87
C PRO A 78 -17.70 0.62 19.61
N ILE A 79 -17.24 0.71 18.38
CA ILE A 79 -16.28 1.70 17.89
C ILE A 79 -17.03 2.66 16.95
N VAL A 80 -17.86 3.52 17.56
CA VAL A 80 -18.28 4.77 16.94
C VAL A 80 -17.12 5.73 17.18
N GLY A 81 -16.12 5.74 16.26
CA GLY A 81 -14.96 6.55 16.48
C GLY A 81 -13.87 6.37 15.43
N ASP A 82 -12.70 6.72 15.81
CA ASP A 82 -11.51 6.71 14.98
C ASP A 82 -10.92 5.29 14.88
N ILE A 83 -11.25 4.57 13.79
CA ILE A 83 -10.73 3.23 13.53
C ILE A 83 -9.21 3.27 13.29
N PHE A 84 -8.68 4.34 12.68
CA PHE A 84 -7.24 4.52 12.49
C PHE A 84 -6.49 4.43 13.82
N ARG A 85 -6.92 5.24 14.78
CA ARG A 85 -6.32 5.28 16.11
C ARG A 85 -6.55 3.98 16.89
N PHE A 86 -7.73 3.39 16.75
CA PHE A 86 -8.04 2.12 17.41
C PHE A 86 -7.12 0.99 16.95
N LEU A 87 -6.87 0.85 15.64
CA LEU A 87 -6.01 -0.19 15.09
C LEU A 87 -4.52 0.09 15.30
N ASP A 88 -4.12 1.34 15.40
CA ASP A 88 -2.76 1.70 15.83
C ASP A 88 -2.51 1.28 17.28
N ASN A 89 -3.55 1.31 18.14
CA ASN A 89 -3.50 0.92 19.54
C ASN A 89 -2.29 1.50 20.31
N GLY A 90 -1.87 2.71 19.94
CA GLY A 90 -0.74 3.41 20.52
C GLY A 90 0.63 2.79 20.21
N ARG A 91 0.73 1.85 19.26
CA ARG A 91 1.98 1.21 18.88
C ARG A 91 2.97 2.19 18.27
N THR A 92 2.51 2.93 17.29
CA THR A 92 3.35 3.88 16.56
C THR A 92 2.89 5.32 16.72
N GLY A 93 1.60 5.56 16.93
CA GLY A 93 0.99 6.89 16.89
C GLY A 93 0.95 7.49 15.48
N LEU A 94 1.37 6.74 14.45
CA LEU A 94 1.41 7.21 13.07
C LEU A 94 0.03 7.64 12.59
N TYR A 95 -1.00 6.90 12.97
CA TYR A 95 -2.37 7.10 12.50
C TYR A 95 -3.21 8.04 13.39
N GLU A 96 -2.61 8.67 14.40
CA GLU A 96 -3.34 9.46 15.42
C GLU A 96 -4.18 10.59 14.81
N ASN A 97 -3.70 11.21 13.73
CA ASN A 97 -4.35 12.35 13.09
C ASN A 97 -5.09 11.98 11.79
N TYR A 98 -5.09 10.72 11.37
CA TYR A 98 -5.62 10.33 10.05
C TYR A 98 -7.12 10.60 9.92
N LYS A 99 -7.92 10.42 10.97
CA LYS A 99 -9.36 10.66 10.93
C LYS A 99 -9.71 12.12 10.59
N GLU A 100 -8.90 13.08 11.00
CA GLU A 100 -9.12 14.50 10.72
C GLU A 100 -9.02 14.82 9.22
N PHE A 101 -8.24 14.03 8.48
CA PHE A 101 -7.94 14.21 7.06
C PHE A 101 -8.61 13.17 6.17
N SER A 102 -9.31 12.20 6.75
CA SER A 102 -9.96 11.14 5.98
C SER A 102 -11.22 11.64 5.28
N THR A 103 -11.54 10.96 4.17
CA THR A 103 -12.83 11.06 3.51
C THR A 103 -13.73 9.95 4.04
N GLU A 104 -14.85 10.31 4.63
CA GLU A 104 -15.88 9.39 5.06
C GLU A 104 -16.64 8.85 3.85
N LEU A 105 -16.67 7.53 3.69
CA LEU A 105 -17.20 6.86 2.49
C LEU A 105 -18.47 6.05 2.79
N ASN A 106 -18.48 5.27 3.86
CA ASN A 106 -19.60 4.41 4.29
C ASN A 106 -20.17 3.53 3.16
N MET A 107 -19.28 2.98 2.32
CA MET A 107 -19.64 2.15 1.18
C MET A 107 -19.78 0.70 1.60
N THR A 108 -20.99 0.14 1.51
CA THR A 108 -21.29 -1.23 1.94
C THR A 108 -21.54 -2.16 0.75
N ARG A 109 -21.04 -3.38 0.85
CA ARG A 109 -21.37 -4.52 -0.02
C ARG A 109 -21.65 -5.73 0.84
N GLU A 110 -22.60 -6.54 0.39
CA GLU A 110 -22.98 -7.77 1.06
C GLU A 110 -22.94 -8.94 0.10
N SER A 111 -22.35 -10.04 0.52
CA SER A 111 -22.29 -11.29 -0.23
C SER A 111 -22.18 -12.46 0.72
N ASN A 112 -22.97 -13.52 0.47
CA ASN A 112 -22.97 -14.78 1.21
C ASN A 112 -23.10 -14.63 2.75
N GLY A 113 -23.87 -13.62 3.21
CA GLY A 113 -24.12 -13.36 4.63
C GLY A 113 -22.97 -12.64 5.34
N VAL A 114 -22.02 -12.09 4.56
CA VAL A 114 -20.96 -11.22 5.08
C VAL A 114 -21.14 -9.84 4.49
N LYS A 115 -21.16 -8.84 5.33
CA LYS A 115 -21.23 -7.43 4.97
C LYS A 115 -19.86 -6.78 5.17
N VAL A 116 -19.30 -6.18 4.13
CA VAL A 116 -18.08 -5.38 4.19
C VAL A 116 -18.42 -3.92 3.93
N THR A 117 -17.96 -3.04 4.80
CA THR A 117 -18.16 -1.60 4.66
C THR A 117 -16.81 -0.90 4.66
N ILE A 118 -16.50 -0.13 3.61
CA ILE A 118 -15.40 0.83 3.64
C ILE A 118 -15.90 2.05 4.42
N ASN A 119 -15.25 2.36 5.54
CA ASN A 119 -15.65 3.43 6.43
C ASN A 119 -15.03 4.76 6.01
N ASP A 120 -13.72 4.84 6.05
CA ASP A 120 -12.95 6.03 5.74
C ASP A 120 -11.76 5.68 4.85
N ALA A 121 -11.28 6.66 4.09
CA ALA A 121 -10.02 6.54 3.38
C ALA A 121 -9.27 7.87 3.37
N VAL A 122 -7.96 7.78 3.34
CA VAL A 122 -7.05 8.92 3.25
C VAL A 122 -6.00 8.65 2.17
N PHE A 123 -5.61 9.71 1.47
CA PHE A 123 -4.59 9.63 0.43
C PHE A 123 -3.63 10.82 0.54
N ASP A 124 -2.36 10.55 0.75
CA ASP A 124 -1.33 11.58 0.87
C ASP A 124 -0.64 11.93 -0.47
N GLY A 125 -1.04 11.27 -1.55
CA GLY A 125 -0.45 11.39 -2.90
C GLY A 125 0.45 10.21 -3.27
N ARG A 126 0.77 9.33 -2.31
CA ARG A 126 1.61 8.14 -2.50
C ARG A 126 1.09 6.91 -1.78
N THR A 127 0.50 7.10 -0.62
CA THR A 127 -0.06 6.04 0.20
C THR A 127 -1.55 6.25 0.40
N ILE A 128 -2.31 5.21 0.14
CA ILE A 128 -3.72 5.13 0.50
C ILE A 128 -3.84 4.31 1.77
N THR A 129 -4.60 4.82 2.72
CA THR A 129 -4.99 4.08 3.91
C THR A 129 -6.51 4.02 3.98
N ILE A 130 -7.07 2.81 4.03
CA ILE A 130 -8.51 2.54 4.02
C ILE A 130 -8.86 1.84 5.33
N THR A 131 -9.89 2.34 6.02
CA THR A 131 -10.51 1.63 7.14
C THR A 131 -11.79 0.95 6.68
N TYR A 132 -12.04 -0.24 7.20
CA TYR A 132 -13.22 -1.02 6.86
C TYR A 132 -13.76 -1.78 8.07
N SER A 133 -15.01 -2.20 7.97
CA SER A 133 -15.64 -3.09 8.93
C SER A 133 -16.23 -4.30 8.23
N ILE A 134 -16.26 -5.44 8.95
CA ILE A 134 -16.88 -6.68 8.51
C ILE A 134 -17.93 -7.07 9.53
N GLU A 135 -19.14 -7.38 9.07
CA GLU A 135 -20.23 -7.90 9.88
C GLU A 135 -20.73 -9.22 9.31
N SER A 136 -20.96 -10.20 10.16
CA SER A 136 -21.50 -11.52 9.78
C SER A 136 -22.24 -12.18 10.93
N GLU A 137 -23.32 -12.88 10.61
CA GLU A 137 -23.99 -13.78 11.58
C GLU A 137 -23.24 -15.11 11.76
N LYS A 138 -22.31 -15.41 10.85
CA LYS A 138 -21.42 -16.57 10.94
C LYS A 138 -20.19 -16.20 11.73
N ASP A 139 -19.65 -17.13 12.50
CA ASP A 139 -18.34 -16.95 13.09
C ASP A 139 -17.26 -16.97 11.99
N LEU A 140 -16.52 -15.88 11.87
CA LEU A 140 -15.42 -15.74 10.92
C LEU A 140 -14.06 -15.97 11.58
N GLY A 141 -14.02 -16.46 12.82
CA GLY A 141 -12.78 -16.61 13.58
C GLY A 141 -12.30 -15.31 14.20
N GLU A 142 -11.01 -15.25 14.55
CA GLU A 142 -10.43 -14.09 15.26
C GLU A 142 -9.91 -13.01 14.31
N LYS A 143 -9.44 -13.40 13.10
CA LYS A 143 -8.79 -12.49 12.16
C LYS A 143 -9.21 -12.80 10.72
N PRO A 144 -10.49 -12.61 10.36
CA PRO A 144 -10.95 -12.83 9.00
C PRO A 144 -10.27 -11.79 8.08
N PHE A 145 -9.68 -12.27 6.99
CA PHE A 145 -8.90 -11.42 6.10
C PHE A 145 -9.58 -11.29 4.73
N PRO A 146 -9.87 -10.07 4.24
CA PRO A 146 -10.35 -9.85 2.88
C PRO A 146 -9.27 -10.24 1.86
N PHE A 147 -9.53 -11.29 1.08
CA PHE A 147 -8.62 -11.73 0.02
C PHE A 147 -8.72 -10.79 -1.19
N GLY A 148 -7.60 -10.17 -1.51
CA GLY A 148 -7.47 -9.12 -2.52
C GLY A 148 -6.99 -7.81 -1.93
N SER A 149 -6.05 -7.16 -2.60
CA SER A 149 -5.51 -5.85 -2.19
C SER A 149 -6.15 -4.73 -3.02
N PRO A 150 -6.32 -3.53 -2.44
CA PRO A 150 -6.69 -2.36 -3.23
C PRO A 150 -5.70 -2.14 -4.39
N GLN A 151 -6.22 -1.89 -5.57
CA GLN A 151 -5.44 -1.57 -6.77
C GLN A 151 -5.58 -0.08 -7.06
N VAL A 152 -4.48 0.59 -7.31
CA VAL A 152 -4.44 2.03 -7.56
C VAL A 152 -3.94 2.29 -8.98
N MET A 153 -4.74 2.98 -9.78
CA MET A 153 -4.30 3.37 -11.12
C MET A 153 -3.14 4.38 -11.03
N GLY A 154 -2.04 4.06 -11.72
CA GLY A 154 -0.84 4.90 -11.75
C GLY A 154 0.23 4.49 -10.75
N PHE A 155 0.00 3.43 -9.95
CA PHE A 155 1.08 2.79 -9.20
C PHE A 155 1.73 1.71 -10.07
N ASP A 156 3.03 1.81 -10.30
CA ASP A 156 3.81 0.85 -11.10
C ASP A 156 4.26 -0.37 -10.30
N GLY A 157 3.80 -0.47 -9.09
CA GLY A 157 4.09 -1.48 -8.10
C GLY A 157 3.87 -0.87 -6.73
N GLY A 158 3.89 -1.69 -5.70
CA GLY A 158 3.65 -1.16 -4.37
C GLY A 158 3.81 -2.19 -3.27
N GLY A 159 3.93 -1.68 -2.07
CA GLY A 159 3.83 -2.44 -0.83
C GLY A 159 2.60 -2.01 -0.06
N GLY A 160 2.15 -2.86 0.82
CA GLY A 160 1.02 -2.53 1.67
C GLY A 160 0.97 -3.45 2.88
N SER A 161 0.18 -3.06 3.84
CA SER A 161 -0.12 -3.84 5.03
C SER A 161 -1.62 -3.91 5.24
N SER A 162 -2.08 -4.95 5.92
CA SER A 162 -3.47 -5.04 6.34
C SER A 162 -3.52 -5.62 7.75
N ASN A 163 -4.41 -5.06 8.55
CA ASN A 163 -4.67 -5.53 9.90
C ASN A 163 -6.18 -5.58 10.14
N VAL A 164 -6.64 -6.61 10.83
CA VAL A 164 -8.04 -6.78 11.20
C VAL A 164 -8.12 -7.22 12.66
N THR A 165 -9.14 -6.75 13.36
CA THR A 165 -9.35 -7.07 14.77
C THR A 165 -10.83 -7.30 15.05
N LYS A 166 -11.14 -8.37 15.78
CA LYS A 166 -12.49 -8.68 16.27
C LYS A 166 -12.86 -7.68 17.36
N VAL A 167 -13.99 -7.02 17.20
CA VAL A 167 -14.49 -6.01 18.14
C VAL A 167 -15.80 -6.41 18.82
N GLY A 168 -16.37 -7.52 18.40
CA GLY A 168 -17.60 -8.09 18.97
C GLY A 168 -17.95 -9.39 18.25
N GLU A 169 -19.04 -10.02 18.68
CA GLU A 169 -19.54 -11.22 18.01
C GLU A 169 -19.98 -10.88 16.59
N GLY A 170 -19.36 -11.55 15.60
CA GLY A 170 -19.58 -11.30 14.17
C GLY A 170 -19.20 -9.90 13.69
N LYS A 171 -18.40 -9.14 14.45
CA LYS A 171 -18.03 -7.76 14.13
C LYS A 171 -16.52 -7.55 14.18
N TYR A 172 -15.99 -7.00 13.10
CA TYR A 172 -14.57 -6.78 12.92
C TYR A 172 -14.32 -5.41 12.35
N VAL A 173 -13.18 -4.83 12.67
CA VAL A 173 -12.65 -3.61 12.01
C VAL A 173 -11.28 -3.89 11.47
N GLY A 174 -10.98 -3.30 10.32
CA GLY A 174 -9.70 -3.46 9.66
C GLY A 174 -9.18 -2.17 9.06
N MET A 175 -7.89 -2.18 8.79
CA MET A 175 -7.19 -1.12 8.07
C MET A 175 -6.25 -1.76 7.07
N THR A 176 -6.23 -1.23 5.85
CA THR A 176 -5.28 -1.62 4.83
C THR A 176 -4.60 -0.39 4.26
N THR A 177 -3.30 -0.51 4.03
CA THR A 177 -2.48 0.50 3.37
C THR A 177 -1.97 -0.02 2.03
N MET A 178 -1.80 0.88 1.06
CA MET A 178 -1.17 0.59 -0.21
C MET A 178 -0.32 1.79 -0.62
N SER A 179 0.98 1.59 -0.76
CA SER A 179 1.94 2.62 -1.17
C SER A 179 2.48 2.32 -2.56
N GLY A 180 2.51 3.32 -3.44
CA GLY A 180 3.09 3.20 -4.77
C GLY A 180 4.60 3.40 -4.75
N HIS A 181 5.33 2.60 -5.54
CA HIS A 181 6.77 2.73 -5.72
C HIS A 181 7.12 3.44 -7.01
N GLY A 182 8.19 4.25 -6.96
CA GLY A 182 8.90 4.77 -8.15
C GLY A 182 8.13 5.80 -8.98
N SER A 183 6.85 5.96 -8.75
CA SER A 183 6.00 6.84 -9.51
C SER A 183 6.06 8.29 -9.00
N GLU A 184 5.65 9.20 -9.86
CA GLU A 184 5.34 10.57 -9.46
C GLU A 184 4.18 10.57 -8.46
N ARG A 185 4.11 11.64 -7.67
CA ARG A 185 2.98 11.88 -6.78
C ARG A 185 1.69 11.98 -7.60
N LEU A 186 0.64 11.30 -7.17
CA LEU A 186 -0.67 11.41 -7.79
C LEU A 186 -1.52 12.48 -7.09
N ASP A 187 -2.18 13.34 -7.86
CA ASP A 187 -3.16 14.29 -7.32
C ASP A 187 -4.50 13.65 -6.99
N VAL A 188 -4.81 12.54 -7.67
CA VAL A 188 -6.04 11.76 -7.49
C VAL A 188 -5.71 10.29 -7.63
N ALA A 189 -6.08 9.50 -6.63
CA ALA A 189 -6.06 8.05 -6.68
C ALA A 189 -7.42 7.51 -7.11
N ASN A 190 -7.45 6.76 -8.19
CA ASN A 190 -8.60 5.92 -8.54
C ASN A 190 -8.30 4.50 -8.07
N VAL A 191 -9.13 3.98 -7.19
CA VAL A 191 -8.91 2.73 -6.47
C VAL A 191 -9.99 1.73 -6.80
N TRP A 192 -9.59 0.50 -7.06
CA TRP A 192 -10.48 -0.67 -7.11
C TRP A 192 -10.05 -1.65 -6.04
N TRP A 193 -11.01 -2.14 -5.31
CA TRP A 193 -10.77 -3.21 -4.35
C TRP A 193 -11.80 -4.30 -4.57
N ASP A 194 -11.37 -5.36 -5.25
CA ASP A 194 -12.17 -6.52 -5.54
C ASP A 194 -11.83 -7.61 -4.52
N ILE A 195 -12.75 -7.87 -3.60
CA ILE A 195 -12.63 -8.90 -2.58
C ILE A 195 -13.44 -10.10 -3.05
N GLU A 196 -12.76 -11.20 -3.39
CA GLU A 196 -13.36 -12.41 -3.92
C GLU A 196 -13.64 -13.46 -2.83
N ALA A 197 -12.98 -13.33 -1.68
CA ALA A 197 -13.15 -14.20 -0.54
C ALA A 197 -12.81 -13.48 0.77
N ILE A 198 -13.36 -13.99 1.87
CA ILE A 198 -12.90 -13.69 3.23
C ILE A 198 -12.22 -14.95 3.74
N GLU A 199 -10.93 -14.89 4.00
CA GLU A 199 -10.15 -15.96 4.62
C GLU A 199 -10.44 -15.98 6.11
N LEU A 200 -10.74 -17.14 6.66
CA LEU A 200 -11.10 -17.31 8.07
C LEU A 200 -9.90 -17.69 8.93
N ASP A 201 -8.94 -18.38 8.32
CA ASP A 201 -7.74 -18.91 8.97
C ASP A 201 -6.63 -19.16 7.93
N TYR A 202 -5.47 -19.53 8.41
CA TYR A 202 -4.31 -19.91 7.58
C TYR A 202 -4.40 -21.31 6.95
N GLU A 203 -5.47 -22.07 7.23
CA GLU A 203 -5.68 -23.42 6.67
C GLU A 203 -6.40 -23.39 5.31
N GLY A 204 -6.74 -22.20 4.83
CA GLY A 204 -7.38 -21.97 3.53
C GLY A 204 -8.91 -22.07 3.59
N ASN A 205 -9.50 -22.03 4.79
CA ASN A 205 -10.95 -21.90 4.91
C ASN A 205 -11.38 -20.50 4.48
N VAL A 206 -12.27 -20.43 3.50
CA VAL A 206 -12.71 -19.16 2.91
C VAL A 206 -14.22 -19.10 2.75
N ILE A 207 -14.78 -17.91 2.91
CA ILE A 207 -16.12 -17.58 2.41
C ILE A 207 -15.94 -16.86 1.08
N LYS A 208 -16.21 -17.54 -0.03
CA LYS A 208 -16.21 -16.91 -1.35
C LYS A 208 -17.36 -15.93 -1.45
N GLY A 209 -17.15 -14.83 -2.19
CA GLY A 209 -18.17 -13.82 -2.39
C GLY A 209 -17.74 -12.79 -3.42
N ASN A 210 -18.41 -11.65 -3.41
CA ASN A 210 -18.11 -10.56 -4.33
C ASN A 210 -18.41 -9.22 -3.65
N TRP A 211 -17.36 -8.57 -3.14
CA TRP A 211 -17.43 -7.26 -2.50
C TRP A 211 -16.52 -6.29 -3.27
N ASN A 212 -17.09 -5.64 -4.30
CA ASN A 212 -16.34 -4.79 -5.21
C ASN A 212 -16.56 -3.32 -4.85
N PHE A 213 -15.46 -2.62 -4.68
CA PHE A 213 -15.45 -1.20 -4.36
C PHE A 213 -14.67 -0.44 -5.43
N ALA A 214 -15.17 0.75 -5.76
CA ALA A 214 -14.46 1.71 -6.59
C ALA A 214 -14.58 3.08 -5.95
N LEU A 215 -13.46 3.73 -5.69
CA LEU A 215 -13.42 5.04 -5.06
C LEU A 215 -12.38 5.93 -5.73
N SER A 216 -12.57 7.24 -5.60
CA SER A 216 -11.64 8.24 -6.09
C SER A 216 -11.31 9.19 -4.95
N LEU A 217 -10.03 9.33 -4.61
CA LEU A 217 -9.54 10.11 -3.50
C LEU A 217 -8.63 11.22 -4.03
N LYS A 218 -8.88 12.45 -3.59
CA LYS A 218 -7.97 13.56 -3.83
C LYS A 218 -6.81 13.49 -2.84
N ALA A 219 -5.59 13.69 -3.35
CA ALA A 219 -4.43 13.78 -2.48
C ALA A 219 -4.50 15.03 -1.58
N MET A 220 -3.95 14.92 -0.38
CA MET A 220 -3.70 16.06 0.47
C MET A 220 -2.70 17.00 -0.18
N ASP A 221 -2.75 18.26 0.18
CA ASP A 221 -1.67 19.18 -0.18
C ASP A 221 -0.37 18.74 0.49
N SER A 222 0.73 18.85 -0.23
CA SER A 222 2.06 18.54 0.30
C SER A 222 3.09 19.57 -0.12
N LYS A 223 4.14 19.70 0.69
CA LYS A 223 5.31 20.53 0.41
C LYS A 223 6.52 19.64 0.26
N GLU A 224 7.17 19.69 -0.90
CA GLU A 224 8.44 19.01 -1.12
C GLU A 224 9.61 19.82 -0.53
N VAL A 225 10.49 19.14 0.19
CA VAL A 225 11.74 19.67 0.73
C VAL A 225 12.88 18.84 0.14
N LYS A 226 13.69 19.44 -0.74
CA LYS A 226 14.90 18.80 -1.26
C LYS A 226 15.96 18.74 -0.18
N VAL A 227 16.56 17.58 0.01
CA VAL A 227 17.55 17.33 1.08
C VAL A 227 18.92 17.06 0.49
N ASN A 228 19.09 16.03 -0.32
CA ASN A 228 20.36 15.63 -0.97
C ASN A 228 21.55 15.56 0.02
N LYS A 229 21.34 14.88 1.16
CA LYS A 229 22.34 14.71 2.19
C LYS A 229 22.66 13.24 2.39
N VAL A 230 23.94 12.95 2.64
CA VAL A 230 24.48 11.59 2.68
C VAL A 230 25.06 11.31 4.07
N SER A 231 24.91 10.08 4.52
CA SER A 231 25.69 9.47 5.60
C SER A 231 26.21 8.12 5.11
N GLU A 232 27.50 7.84 5.31
CA GLU A 232 28.14 6.64 4.74
C GLU A 232 29.30 6.14 5.59
N ASN A 233 29.61 4.86 5.40
CA ASN A 233 30.83 4.25 5.86
C ASN A 233 31.41 3.32 4.76
N GLU A 234 32.41 2.52 5.05
CA GLU A 234 33.03 1.60 4.07
C GLU A 234 32.06 0.51 3.54
N LEU A 235 30.97 0.23 4.24
CA LEU A 235 30.03 -0.84 3.90
C LEU A 235 28.82 -0.35 3.12
N ILE A 236 28.25 0.79 3.52
CA ILE A 236 26.97 1.26 3.01
C ILE A 236 26.89 2.78 2.99
N LYS A 237 26.20 3.29 2.00
CA LYS A 237 25.89 4.71 1.82
C LYS A 237 24.37 4.89 1.82
N VAL A 238 23.89 5.84 2.62
CA VAL A 238 22.47 6.26 2.66
C VAL A 238 22.39 7.72 2.26
N ASN A 239 21.64 8.02 1.23
CA ASN A 239 21.36 9.37 0.75
C ASN A 239 19.89 9.70 0.96
N ILE A 240 19.60 10.73 1.74
CA ILE A 240 18.24 11.29 1.84
C ILE A 240 18.04 12.27 0.67
N ASP A 241 17.19 11.91 -0.29
CA ASP A 241 16.95 12.74 -1.48
C ASP A 241 16.06 13.92 -1.18
N LYS A 242 14.89 13.64 -0.61
CA LYS A 242 13.84 14.62 -0.35
C LYS A 242 12.90 14.18 0.75
N MET A 243 12.07 15.09 1.18
CA MET A 243 10.91 14.84 2.02
C MET A 243 9.67 15.44 1.36
N GLU A 244 8.52 14.82 1.57
CA GLU A 244 7.21 15.39 1.28
C GLU A 244 6.45 15.54 2.61
N VAL A 245 6.07 16.77 2.94
CA VAL A 245 5.37 17.09 4.20
C VAL A 245 3.91 17.37 3.91
N THR A 246 3.03 16.64 4.57
CA THR A 246 1.57 16.81 4.53
C THR A 246 1.05 17.33 5.87
N PRO A 247 -0.22 17.74 5.98
CA PRO A 247 -0.80 18.14 7.27
C PRO A 247 -0.87 17.02 8.32
N MET A 248 -0.81 15.74 7.90
CA MET A 248 -0.97 14.59 8.82
C MET A 248 0.31 13.79 9.05
N SER A 249 1.30 13.88 8.14
CA SER A 249 2.50 13.03 8.14
C SER A 249 3.63 13.68 7.34
N PHE A 250 4.82 13.10 7.37
CA PHE A 250 5.82 13.40 6.37
C PHE A 250 6.47 12.12 5.84
N ILE A 251 6.86 12.13 4.57
CA ILE A 251 7.47 11.01 3.87
C ILE A 251 8.93 11.36 3.60
N VAL A 252 9.84 10.46 3.94
CA VAL A 252 11.27 10.57 3.64
C VAL A 252 11.63 9.61 2.51
N PHE A 253 12.25 10.13 1.45
CA PHE A 253 12.76 9.35 0.32
C PHE A 253 14.27 9.25 0.44
N PHE A 254 14.76 8.02 0.36
CA PHE A 254 16.20 7.77 0.50
C PHE A 254 16.66 6.66 -0.43
N ASN A 255 17.94 6.73 -0.79
CA ASN A 255 18.62 5.71 -1.57
C ASN A 255 19.68 5.05 -0.70
N GLN A 256 19.84 3.76 -0.91
CA GLN A 256 20.85 2.92 -0.27
C GLN A 256 21.79 2.39 -1.35
N GLU A 257 23.09 2.43 -1.10
CA GLU A 257 24.10 1.83 -1.95
C GLU A 257 25.05 0.96 -1.13
N GLU A 258 25.11 -0.34 -1.45
CA GLU A 258 25.88 -1.36 -0.76
C GLU A 258 27.24 -1.57 -1.41
N SER A 259 28.30 -1.62 -0.62
CA SER A 259 29.63 -1.96 -1.11
C SER A 259 29.74 -3.44 -1.52
N LYS A 260 30.72 -3.75 -2.37
CA LYS A 260 31.03 -5.15 -2.72
C LYS A 260 31.43 -5.96 -1.47
N ALA A 261 32.12 -5.32 -0.52
CA ALA A 261 32.54 -5.97 0.74
C ALA A 261 31.34 -6.40 1.58
N LEU A 262 30.31 -5.53 1.70
CA LEU A 262 29.07 -5.87 2.39
C LEU A 262 28.43 -7.10 1.74
N ARG A 263 28.15 -7.05 0.45
CA ARG A 263 27.44 -8.09 -0.31
C ARG A 263 28.18 -9.43 -0.40
N SER A 264 29.49 -9.44 -0.14
CA SER A 264 30.26 -10.70 -0.07
C SER A 264 30.09 -11.46 1.24
N ILE A 265 29.53 -10.81 2.27
CA ILE A 265 29.44 -11.36 3.64
C ILE A 265 27.99 -11.46 4.12
N TRP A 266 27.14 -10.52 3.69
CA TRP A 266 25.77 -10.34 4.15
C TRP A 266 24.76 -10.49 3.02
N ASP A 267 23.64 -11.14 3.30
CA ASP A 267 22.58 -11.41 2.32
C ASP A 267 21.56 -10.27 2.26
N SER A 268 21.40 -9.52 3.36
CA SER A 268 20.58 -8.30 3.39
C SER A 268 21.20 -7.21 4.25
N ALA A 269 20.87 -5.97 3.87
CA ALA A 269 21.14 -4.76 4.62
C ALA A 269 19.87 -3.90 4.63
N ASP A 270 19.18 -3.91 5.76
CA ASP A 270 17.97 -3.13 5.94
C ASP A 270 18.31 -1.81 6.63
N VAL A 271 17.80 -0.70 6.08
CA VAL A 271 18.00 0.65 6.62
C VAL A 271 16.71 1.10 7.29
N GLU A 272 16.76 1.32 8.58
CA GLU A 272 15.72 1.97 9.37
C GLU A 272 16.14 3.42 9.65
N LEU A 273 15.25 4.37 9.48
CA LEU A 273 15.50 5.78 9.79
C LEU A 273 14.91 6.11 11.16
N GLU A 274 15.78 6.38 12.14
CA GLU A 274 15.35 6.97 13.41
C GLU A 274 15.32 8.49 13.25
N ILE A 275 14.17 9.12 13.49
CA ILE A 275 13.99 10.55 13.27
C ILE A 275 13.57 11.25 14.56
N LYS A 276 14.28 12.32 14.89
CA LYS A 276 13.89 13.28 15.93
C LYS A 276 14.05 14.71 15.43
N ASP A 277 13.39 15.64 16.10
CA ASP A 277 13.56 17.07 15.83
C ASP A 277 14.49 17.75 16.84
N ASP A 278 14.76 19.04 16.62
CA ASP A 278 15.57 19.89 17.49
C ASP A 278 14.87 20.26 18.83
N LEU A 279 13.59 19.90 18.99
CA LEU A 279 12.81 20.03 20.23
C LEU A 279 12.81 18.74 21.06
N GLY A 280 13.35 17.64 20.53
CA GLY A 280 13.44 16.35 21.18
C GLY A 280 12.25 15.42 20.93
N ASN A 281 11.35 15.75 20.03
CA ASN A 281 10.27 14.84 19.62
C ASN A 281 10.85 13.73 18.74
N HIS A 282 10.45 12.49 19.01
CA HIS A 282 10.75 11.34 18.18
C HIS A 282 9.54 11.02 17.29
N TYR A 283 9.80 10.69 16.03
CA TYR A 283 8.77 10.39 15.04
C TYR A 283 8.79 8.91 14.71
N ALA A 284 7.73 8.20 15.09
CA ALA A 284 7.55 6.83 14.63
C ALA A 284 7.13 6.82 13.16
N GLY A 285 7.57 5.79 12.44
CA GLY A 285 7.29 5.67 11.02
C GLY A 285 7.13 4.23 10.57
N GLU A 286 6.61 4.07 9.37
CA GLU A 286 6.48 2.78 8.69
C GLU A 286 7.07 2.87 7.28
N GLY A 287 7.78 1.81 6.88
CA GLY A 287 8.34 1.71 5.53
C GLY A 287 7.25 1.53 4.48
N ASN A 288 7.34 2.29 3.40
CA ASN A 288 6.44 2.17 2.25
C ASN A 288 6.95 1.14 1.22
N GLY A 289 8.08 0.48 1.54
CA GLY A 289 8.79 -0.41 0.64
C GLY A 289 9.83 0.31 -0.21
N GLY A 290 10.44 -0.43 -1.13
CA GLY A 290 11.51 0.05 -1.99
C GLY A 290 11.61 -0.69 -3.31
N SER A 291 12.49 -0.23 -4.17
CA SER A 291 12.78 -0.84 -5.46
C SER A 291 14.28 -0.84 -5.76
N SER A 292 14.71 -1.83 -6.50
CA SER A 292 16.05 -1.89 -7.08
C SER A 292 15.95 -2.35 -8.53
N THR A 293 16.97 -2.05 -9.32
CA THR A 293 17.03 -2.52 -10.73
C THR A 293 17.97 -3.72 -10.84
N VAL A 294 17.68 -4.60 -11.78
CA VAL A 294 18.57 -5.74 -12.09
C VAL A 294 19.96 -5.28 -12.55
N ALA A 295 20.04 -4.11 -13.18
CA ALA A 295 21.30 -3.54 -13.65
C ALA A 295 22.19 -3.04 -12.49
N GLU A 296 21.59 -2.54 -11.42
CA GLU A 296 22.27 -2.02 -10.23
C GLU A 296 21.69 -2.62 -8.94
N PRO A 297 21.84 -3.94 -8.72
CA PRO A 297 21.21 -4.62 -7.57
C PRO A 297 21.80 -4.21 -6.22
N HIS A 298 22.88 -3.42 -6.23
CA HIS A 298 23.52 -2.85 -5.06
C HIS A 298 22.97 -1.48 -4.68
N LYS A 299 22.07 -0.94 -5.51
CA LYS A 299 21.38 0.32 -5.24
C LYS A 299 19.88 0.06 -5.12
N SER A 300 19.29 0.64 -4.11
CA SER A 300 17.86 0.60 -3.91
C SER A 300 17.32 1.94 -3.45
N SER A 301 16.09 2.23 -3.86
CA SER A 301 15.35 3.43 -3.48
C SER A 301 14.21 3.03 -2.57
N TRP A 302 14.05 3.76 -1.47
CA TRP A 302 13.09 3.47 -0.42
C TRP A 302 12.33 4.72 -0.03
N SER A 303 11.19 4.53 0.61
CA SER A 303 10.52 5.61 1.33
C SER A 303 9.91 5.10 2.64
N ALA A 304 9.75 6.01 3.58
CA ALA A 304 9.06 5.73 4.83
C ALA A 304 8.19 6.94 5.22
N THR A 305 7.01 6.65 5.73
CA THR A 305 6.06 7.65 6.22
C THR A 305 6.17 7.75 7.74
N PHE A 306 6.25 8.96 8.24
CA PHE A 306 6.41 9.28 9.66
C PHE A 306 5.21 10.09 10.17
N GLN A 307 5.03 10.13 11.49
CA GLN A 307 4.03 10.94 12.19
C GLN A 307 4.03 12.39 11.72
N LYS A 308 2.97 13.12 12.07
CA LYS A 308 2.85 14.56 11.79
C LYS A 308 4.06 15.33 12.33
N LEU A 309 4.65 16.15 11.46
CA LEU A 309 5.77 17.02 11.81
C LEU A 309 5.33 18.12 12.78
N ASN A 310 6.09 18.34 13.84
CA ASN A 310 5.87 19.45 14.75
C ASN A 310 6.09 20.79 14.02
N GLU A 311 5.10 21.65 14.03
CA GLU A 311 5.12 22.94 13.33
C GLU A 311 6.20 23.92 13.84
N ASN A 312 6.68 23.72 15.08
CA ASN A 312 7.70 24.52 15.70
C ASN A 312 9.11 23.99 15.50
N ALA A 313 9.25 22.77 14.98
CA ALA A 313 10.56 22.19 14.67
C ALA A 313 11.27 23.01 13.58
N THR A 314 12.56 23.25 13.77
CA THR A 314 13.40 23.94 12.79
C THR A 314 14.37 23.01 12.10
N LYS A 315 14.62 21.84 12.68
CA LYS A 315 15.51 20.81 12.13
C LYS A 315 14.96 19.42 12.41
N LEU A 316 15.23 18.50 11.48
CA LEU A 316 15.17 17.08 11.72
C LEU A 316 16.57 16.49 11.80
N ILE A 317 16.73 15.54 12.69
CA ILE A 317 17.95 14.75 12.86
C ILE A 317 17.54 13.33 12.49
N VAL A 318 18.11 12.84 11.40
CA VAL A 318 17.83 11.50 10.85
C VAL A 318 19.06 10.63 11.09
N THR A 319 18.92 9.58 11.87
CA THR A 319 19.98 8.61 12.17
C THR A 319 19.69 7.31 11.40
N PRO A 320 20.45 6.98 10.34
CA PRO A 320 20.26 5.71 9.65
C PRO A 320 20.80 4.56 10.51
N ARG A 321 19.92 3.64 10.88
CA ARG A 321 20.26 2.38 11.56
C ARG A 321 20.30 1.26 10.54
N ILE A 322 21.38 0.51 10.52
CA ILE A 322 21.67 -0.54 9.56
C ILE A 322 21.56 -1.89 10.23
N HIS A 323 20.76 -2.77 9.64
CA HIS A 323 20.56 -4.14 10.09
C HIS A 323 21.08 -5.11 9.03
N LEU A 324 22.23 -5.74 9.32
CA LEU A 324 22.84 -6.73 8.45
C LEU A 324 22.43 -8.15 8.89
N ARG A 325 22.04 -8.99 7.93
CA ARG A 325 21.60 -10.36 8.18
C ARG A 325 22.24 -11.32 7.20
N VAL A 326 22.54 -12.53 7.68
CA VAL A 326 22.87 -13.69 6.85
C VAL A 326 21.70 -14.66 6.94
N HIS A 327 21.19 -15.03 5.80
CA HIS A 327 20.10 -15.97 5.66
C HIS A 327 20.65 -17.35 5.30
N THR A 328 20.18 -18.38 5.98
CA THR A 328 20.47 -19.76 5.68
C THR A 328 19.15 -20.51 5.45
N PRO A 329 19.15 -21.67 4.77
CA PRO A 329 17.93 -22.46 4.64
C PRO A 329 17.28 -22.80 5.99
N GLU A 330 18.10 -22.87 7.05
CA GLU A 330 17.63 -23.20 8.39
C GLU A 330 17.10 -22.00 9.18
N ASN A 331 17.32 -20.76 8.76
CA ASN A 331 16.87 -19.56 9.48
C ASN A 331 15.90 -18.68 8.69
N HIS A 332 15.52 -19.13 7.47
CA HIS A 332 14.67 -18.33 6.59
C HIS A 332 13.21 -18.32 7.04
N GLY A 333 12.76 -19.25 7.85
CA GLY A 333 11.34 -19.46 8.05
C GLY A 333 10.60 -19.62 6.71
N GLY A 334 9.62 -20.44 6.65
CA GLY A 334 8.88 -20.63 5.41
C GLY A 334 7.82 -21.70 5.58
N VAL A 335 7.18 -21.98 4.48
CA VAL A 335 6.24 -23.09 4.38
C VAL A 335 6.66 -23.98 3.20
N GLU A 336 6.57 -25.28 3.37
CA GLU A 336 6.67 -26.23 2.28
C GLU A 336 5.32 -26.92 2.07
N PHE A 337 4.96 -27.18 0.83
CA PHE A 337 3.75 -27.90 0.50
C PHE A 337 4.10 -29.37 0.23
N ILE A 338 3.70 -30.26 1.14
CA ILE A 338 3.87 -31.71 0.97
C ILE A 338 2.50 -32.31 0.66
N ASN A 339 2.33 -32.85 -0.55
CA ASN A 339 1.05 -33.41 -1.02
C ASN A 339 -0.13 -32.42 -0.92
N GLY A 340 0.11 -31.12 -1.14
CA GLY A 340 -0.91 -30.08 -1.07
C GLY A 340 -1.23 -29.59 0.36
N ILE A 341 -0.52 -30.11 1.37
CA ILE A 341 -0.66 -29.67 2.76
C ILE A 341 0.51 -28.74 3.07
N GLU A 342 0.17 -27.54 3.52
CA GLU A 342 1.14 -26.56 3.99
C GLU A 342 1.76 -27.04 5.31
N LYS A 343 3.09 -27.14 5.33
CA LYS A 343 3.87 -27.45 6.53
C LYS A 343 4.79 -26.29 6.81
N LYS A 344 4.62 -25.69 7.98
CA LYS A 344 5.51 -24.63 8.45
C LYS A 344 6.92 -25.21 8.69
N ILE A 345 7.92 -24.59 8.05
CA ILE A 345 9.31 -24.86 8.36
C ILE A 345 9.63 -24.10 9.64
N GLU A 346 9.85 -24.84 10.73
CA GLU A 346 10.27 -24.21 11.99
C GLU A 346 11.66 -23.60 11.78
N VAL A 347 11.80 -22.33 12.15
CA VAL A 347 13.09 -21.66 12.19
C VAL A 347 13.89 -22.29 13.33
N PRO A 348 14.99 -23.01 13.06
CA PRO A 348 15.84 -23.51 14.12
C PRO A 348 16.35 -22.32 14.93
N ASN A 349 16.44 -22.48 16.24
CA ASN A 349 16.91 -21.47 17.18
C ASN A 349 18.44 -21.26 17.10
N LYS A 350 19.02 -21.34 15.89
CA LYS A 350 20.42 -21.00 15.63
C LYS A 350 20.51 -19.51 15.41
N GLU A 351 21.34 -18.85 16.19
CA GLU A 351 21.64 -17.44 16.02
C GLU A 351 22.10 -17.18 14.58
N ALA A 352 21.23 -16.58 13.78
CA ALA A 352 21.61 -16.07 12.48
C ALA A 352 22.72 -15.02 12.69
N LYS A 353 23.73 -15.05 11.83
CA LYS A 353 24.75 -13.98 11.85
C LYS A 353 24.05 -12.67 11.58
N LYS A 354 24.16 -11.75 12.55
CA LYS A 354 23.56 -10.42 12.49
C LYS A 354 24.55 -9.38 12.99
N LYS A 355 24.45 -8.18 12.44
CA LYS A 355 25.21 -7.03 12.91
C LYS A 355 24.35 -5.79 12.73
N ASP A 356 24.19 -5.03 13.79
CA ASP A 356 23.48 -3.76 13.80
C ASP A 356 24.46 -2.64 14.12
N PHE A 357 24.35 -1.50 13.44
CA PHE A 357 25.11 -0.29 13.70
C PHE A 357 24.36 0.94 13.18
N VAL A 358 24.80 2.11 13.56
CA VAL A 358 24.26 3.39 13.08
C VAL A 358 25.31 4.12 12.25
N LEU A 359 24.85 4.89 11.27
CA LEU A 359 25.65 5.87 10.57
C LEU A 359 25.57 7.23 11.28
N ASP A 360 26.40 8.19 10.85
CA ASP A 360 26.35 9.55 11.35
C ASP A 360 25.01 10.22 11.07
N ASP A 361 24.59 11.10 11.97
CA ASP A 361 23.35 11.85 11.86
C ASP A 361 23.32 12.74 10.60
N ILE A 362 22.19 12.71 9.90
CA ILE A 362 21.89 13.63 8.80
C ILE A 362 20.96 14.72 9.36
N VAL A 363 21.43 15.97 9.39
CA VAL A 363 20.61 17.10 9.86
C VAL A 363 19.93 17.78 8.68
N ILE A 364 18.61 17.88 8.73
CA ILE A 364 17.77 18.51 7.71
C ILE A 364 17.21 19.82 8.27
N ASP A 365 17.50 20.94 7.64
CA ASP A 365 16.94 22.23 8.02
C ASP A 365 15.51 22.38 7.44
N LEU A 366 14.54 22.59 8.32
CA LEU A 366 13.14 22.82 7.97
C LEU A 366 12.95 24.33 7.72
N LYS A 367 13.32 24.81 6.53
CA LYS A 367 13.09 26.21 6.20
C LYS A 367 11.58 26.50 6.19
N LYS A 368 11.19 27.46 7.02
CA LYS A 368 9.81 28.01 7.05
C LYS A 368 9.52 28.83 5.83
#